data_305128399020e375480a12d2fb00ca3c
#
_entry.id   305128399020e375480a12d2fb00ca3c
#
_cell.length_a   1.000
_cell.length_b   1.000
_cell.length_c   1.000
_cell.angle_alpha   90.00
_cell.angle_beta   90.00
_cell.angle_gamma   90.00
#
_symmetry.space_group_name_H-M   'P 1'
#
loop_
_entity.id
_entity.type
_entity.pdbx_description
1 polymer ?
#
loop_
_entity_poly.entity_id
_entity_poly.type
_entity_poly.pdbx_seq_one_letter_code
_entity_poly.pdbx_strand_id
1 'polypeptide(L)'
;GCNCNFMDGAIDELRVWNDVRTQAEIKANMHTELSGAESNLVAYYNFNEGTGTTVSDMSSNSNNGTMTNMANDDWISNSLFAQDYSLDLDGSNDYVQVADDNALDISSSITVSAWIYPTNIANKDGIISKRTSTENSGDWAFRLTSAAKLKLLIWDGDANNGSTSSTNAISTNTWTHVAFTHDNSTNTTKFYINGSLDATTTGLSKNLAGNNSNVYIGWDGQQGDKFFTGKIDEVRIWDDVRTQAEIQDNMYKELVGNESNLVAYYNFNDGRGTSTLDLTS
;
A
#
# COMPACT_ATOMS: atom_id res chain seq x y z
N GLY A 1 43.00 -21.44 13.30
CA GLY A 1 41.82 -20.60 13.33
C GLY A 1 40.70 -21.27 12.58
N CYS A 2 39.57 -21.53 13.21
CA CYS A 2 38.39 -22.04 12.57
C CYS A 2 37.88 -20.92 11.64
N ASN A 3 37.89 -21.14 10.33
CA ASN A 3 37.20 -20.25 9.39
C ASN A 3 35.69 -20.57 9.48
N CYS A 4 35.10 -20.25 10.63
CA CYS A 4 33.67 -20.43 10.85
C CYS A 4 32.97 -19.27 10.13
N ASN A 5 32.25 -19.57 9.06
CA ASN A 5 31.41 -18.60 8.35
C ASN A 5 30.16 -18.33 9.22
N PHE A 6 30.30 -17.47 10.21
CA PHE A 6 29.16 -16.97 10.96
C PHE A 6 28.54 -15.79 10.18
N MET A 7 27.22 -15.68 10.26
CA MET A 7 26.52 -14.50 9.77
C MET A 7 26.80 -13.34 10.72
N ASP A 8 27.14 -12.17 10.17
CA ASP A 8 27.20 -10.91 10.90
C ASP A 8 25.97 -10.09 10.49
N GLY A 9 24.96 -10.02 11.36
CA GLY A 9 23.70 -9.35 11.09
C GLY A 9 22.53 -9.94 11.87
N ALA A 10 21.33 -9.49 11.57
CA ALA A 10 20.09 -9.97 12.17
C ALA A 10 19.40 -11.00 11.26
N ILE A 11 18.64 -11.89 11.89
CA ILE A 11 17.76 -12.86 11.21
C ILE A 11 16.38 -12.72 11.87
N ASP A 12 15.36 -12.71 11.02
CA ASP A 12 13.96 -12.67 11.43
C ASP A 12 13.10 -13.51 10.46
N GLU A 13 11.92 -13.95 10.90
CA GLU A 13 10.91 -14.61 10.07
C GLU A 13 11.45 -15.83 9.28
N LEU A 14 12.28 -16.64 9.91
CA LEU A 14 12.86 -17.84 9.27
C LEU A 14 11.81 -18.93 9.07
N ARG A 15 11.63 -19.35 7.83
CA ARG A 15 10.63 -20.35 7.43
C ARG A 15 11.28 -21.50 6.66
N VAL A 16 10.94 -22.72 7.06
CA VAL A 16 11.38 -23.95 6.39
C VAL A 16 10.16 -24.71 5.87
N TRP A 17 10.16 -24.99 4.58
CA TRP A 17 9.07 -25.68 3.90
C TRP A 17 9.57 -27.02 3.35
N ASN A 18 8.71 -28.04 3.31
CA ASN A 18 9.04 -29.33 2.72
C ASN A 18 8.58 -29.45 1.25
N ASP A 19 8.20 -28.34 0.64
CA ASP A 19 7.85 -28.24 -0.77
C ASP A 19 8.59 -27.08 -1.45
N VAL A 20 8.48 -27.02 -2.78
CA VAL A 20 9.01 -25.91 -3.58
C VAL A 20 7.94 -24.83 -3.67
N ARG A 21 8.17 -23.69 -2.99
CA ARG A 21 7.27 -22.57 -3.04
C ARG A 21 7.37 -21.84 -4.38
N THR A 22 6.24 -21.51 -4.95
CA THR A 22 6.16 -20.66 -6.15
C THR A 22 6.49 -19.20 -5.77
N GLN A 23 6.88 -18.40 -6.77
CA GLN A 23 7.11 -16.97 -6.57
C GLN A 23 5.86 -16.25 -6.00
N ALA A 24 4.67 -16.64 -6.43
CA ALA A 24 3.42 -16.08 -5.93
C ALA A 24 3.22 -16.37 -4.43
N GLU A 25 3.46 -17.59 -4.00
CA GLU A 25 3.36 -18.01 -2.60
C GLU A 25 4.42 -17.34 -1.71
N ILE A 26 5.66 -17.19 -2.22
CA ILE A 26 6.71 -16.46 -1.50
C ILE A 26 6.28 -15.01 -1.32
N LYS A 27 5.85 -14.33 -2.39
CA LYS A 27 5.40 -12.93 -2.34
C LYS A 27 4.18 -12.74 -1.43
N ALA A 28 3.24 -13.67 -1.42
CA ALA A 28 2.04 -13.59 -0.59
C ALA A 28 2.35 -13.66 0.92
N ASN A 29 3.45 -14.32 1.29
CA ASN A 29 3.77 -14.58 2.70
C ASN A 29 4.97 -13.79 3.21
N MET A 30 5.81 -13.20 2.33
CA MET A 30 7.10 -12.62 2.73
C MET A 30 7.00 -11.39 3.64
N HIS A 31 5.82 -10.76 3.74
CA HIS A 31 5.57 -9.58 4.57
C HIS A 31 4.47 -9.80 5.62
N THR A 32 4.14 -11.04 5.94
CA THR A 32 3.12 -11.37 6.93
C THR A 32 3.62 -12.42 7.90
N GLU A 33 3.30 -12.26 9.17
CA GLU A 33 3.48 -13.36 10.12
C GLU A 33 2.57 -14.54 9.73
N LEU A 34 3.11 -15.75 9.82
CA LEU A 34 2.34 -16.96 9.56
C LEU A 34 1.61 -17.40 10.83
N SER A 35 0.50 -18.12 10.65
CA SER A 35 -0.26 -18.72 11.76
C SER A 35 0.46 -19.93 12.39
N GLY A 36 1.44 -20.52 11.67
CA GLY A 36 2.10 -21.78 12.01
C GLY A 36 1.35 -23.04 11.59
N ALA A 37 0.14 -22.89 11.04
CA ALA A 37 -0.70 -24.00 10.60
C ALA A 37 -0.70 -24.24 9.08
N GLU A 38 0.19 -23.56 8.35
CA GLU A 38 0.27 -23.63 6.90
C GLU A 38 0.69 -25.03 6.44
N SER A 39 0.06 -25.54 5.39
CA SER A 39 0.41 -26.82 4.79
C SER A 39 1.85 -26.81 4.30
N ASN A 40 2.60 -27.88 4.61
CA ASN A 40 4.01 -28.06 4.22
C ASN A 40 5.02 -27.15 4.98
N LEU A 41 4.58 -26.37 5.95
CA LEU A 41 5.46 -25.63 6.84
C LEU A 41 6.10 -26.60 7.84
N VAL A 42 7.44 -26.69 7.84
CA VAL A 42 8.20 -27.63 8.70
C VAL A 42 8.72 -26.93 9.95
N ALA A 43 9.14 -25.68 9.81
CA ALA A 43 9.55 -24.86 10.95
C ALA A 43 9.31 -23.38 10.63
N TYR A 44 8.96 -22.61 11.65
CA TYR A 44 8.78 -21.17 11.57
C TYR A 44 9.24 -20.50 12.85
N TYR A 45 10.25 -19.66 12.75
CA TYR A 45 10.80 -18.90 13.85
C TYR A 45 10.57 -17.40 13.57
N ASN A 46 9.70 -16.78 14.35
CA ASN A 46 9.39 -15.36 14.22
C ASN A 46 10.24 -14.46 15.14
N PHE A 47 11.08 -15.04 15.98
CA PHE A 47 12.02 -14.36 16.88
C PHE A 47 11.40 -13.27 17.76
N ASN A 48 10.10 -13.38 18.09
CA ASN A 48 9.36 -12.38 18.87
C ASN A 48 9.44 -12.61 20.41
N GLU A 49 10.23 -13.55 20.90
CA GLU A 49 10.36 -13.83 22.33
C GLU A 49 10.98 -12.67 23.13
N GLY A 50 11.91 -11.93 22.53
CA GLY A 50 12.56 -10.75 23.11
C GLY A 50 13.41 -11.00 24.36
N THR A 51 13.42 -12.21 24.92
CA THR A 51 14.19 -12.62 26.09
C THR A 51 14.37 -14.13 26.13
N GLY A 52 15.37 -14.59 26.90
CA GLY A 52 15.61 -16.02 27.11
C GLY A 52 16.54 -16.62 26.07
N THR A 53 16.68 -17.96 26.11
CA THR A 53 17.61 -18.71 25.26
C THR A 53 16.91 -19.73 24.36
N THR A 54 15.61 -19.76 24.36
CA THR A 54 14.81 -20.65 23.50
C THR A 54 14.17 -19.83 22.38
N VAL A 55 14.28 -20.31 21.15
CA VAL A 55 13.57 -19.79 19.99
C VAL A 55 12.47 -20.78 19.65
N SER A 56 11.23 -20.33 19.72
CA SER A 56 10.04 -21.18 19.52
C SER A 56 9.79 -21.45 18.06
N ASP A 57 9.62 -22.72 17.70
CA ASP A 57 9.05 -23.09 16.41
C ASP A 57 7.54 -22.91 16.48
N MET A 58 7.03 -21.91 15.77
CA MET A 58 5.60 -21.58 15.70
C MET A 58 4.81 -22.58 14.84
N SER A 59 5.50 -23.47 14.10
CA SER A 59 4.81 -24.51 13.33
C SER A 59 4.24 -25.62 14.23
N SER A 60 3.40 -26.46 13.68
CA SER A 60 2.82 -27.60 14.41
C SER A 60 3.85 -28.66 14.85
N ASN A 61 5.11 -28.57 14.40
CA ASN A 61 6.15 -29.58 14.67
C ASN A 61 6.95 -29.31 15.94
N SER A 62 6.91 -28.07 16.48
CA SER A 62 7.56 -27.68 17.74
C SER A 62 9.07 -27.99 17.79
N ASN A 63 9.79 -27.77 16.70
CA ASN A 63 11.23 -27.93 16.57
C ASN A 63 11.99 -26.74 17.18
N ASN A 64 11.82 -26.49 18.48
CA ASN A 64 12.39 -25.32 19.14
C ASN A 64 13.93 -25.28 19.05
N GLY A 65 14.44 -24.07 18.82
CA GLY A 65 15.87 -23.78 18.81
C GLY A 65 16.39 -23.38 20.19
N THR A 66 17.70 -23.51 20.40
CA THR A 66 18.38 -23.01 21.56
C THR A 66 19.50 -22.05 21.15
N MET A 67 19.50 -20.86 21.70
CA MET A 67 20.55 -19.87 21.48
C MET A 67 21.84 -20.35 22.18
N THR A 68 22.97 -20.30 21.50
CA THR A 68 24.28 -20.71 22.04
C THR A 68 25.26 -19.55 21.86
N ASN A 69 25.92 -19.17 22.95
CA ASN A 69 26.83 -18.02 23.03
C ASN A 69 26.17 -16.68 22.66
N MET A 70 24.88 -16.57 22.94
CA MET A 70 24.08 -15.34 22.75
C MET A 70 23.51 -14.94 24.12
N ALA A 71 23.23 -13.64 24.28
CA ALA A 71 22.70 -13.06 25.54
C ALA A 71 21.35 -12.35 25.22
N ASN A 72 20.71 -11.81 26.28
CA ASN A 72 19.42 -11.11 26.08
C ASN A 72 19.53 -9.82 25.27
N ASP A 73 20.69 -9.21 25.21
CA ASP A 73 20.96 -8.01 24.38
C ASP A 73 21.21 -8.32 22.91
N ASP A 74 21.29 -9.60 22.54
CA ASP A 74 21.26 -10.04 21.14
C ASP A 74 19.83 -10.13 20.58
N TRP A 75 18.80 -10.04 21.43
CA TRP A 75 17.44 -9.79 21.00
C TRP A 75 17.29 -8.30 20.65
N ILE A 76 17.17 -8.01 19.36
CA ILE A 76 16.96 -6.64 18.89
C ILE A 76 15.48 -6.44 18.57
N SER A 77 14.92 -5.34 19.06
CA SER A 77 13.52 -4.95 18.79
C SER A 77 13.35 -4.31 17.40
N ASN A 78 14.04 -4.84 16.41
CA ASN A 78 13.84 -4.48 15.01
C ASN A 78 13.08 -5.62 14.32
N SER A 79 11.78 -5.69 14.56
CA SER A 79 10.94 -6.48 13.70
C SER A 79 11.13 -6.00 12.26
N LEU A 80 11.40 -6.91 11.32
CA LEU A 80 11.32 -6.62 9.88
C LEU A 80 9.90 -6.20 9.50
N PHE A 81 8.95 -6.54 10.35
CA PHE A 81 7.61 -6.00 10.44
C PHE A 81 7.55 -5.10 11.69
N ALA A 82 8.36 -4.02 11.72
CA ALA A 82 8.11 -2.89 12.62
C ALA A 82 6.61 -2.64 12.58
N GLN A 83 5.96 -2.52 13.73
CA GLN A 83 4.50 -2.47 13.83
C GLN A 83 3.95 -1.70 12.65
N ASP A 84 3.52 -2.44 11.64
CA ASP A 84 3.01 -1.91 10.40
C ASP A 84 1.61 -1.43 10.72
N TYR A 85 1.51 -0.14 11.05
CA TYR A 85 0.23 0.49 11.32
C TYR A 85 -0.42 0.84 10.00
N SER A 86 -1.70 0.76 9.96
CA SER A 86 -2.53 1.23 8.86
C SER A 86 -3.59 2.18 9.39
N LEU A 87 -4.10 3.05 8.55
CA LEU A 87 -5.31 3.80 8.88
C LEU A 87 -6.50 2.84 8.94
N ASP A 88 -7.28 2.89 10.03
CA ASP A 88 -8.56 2.17 10.17
C ASP A 88 -9.68 3.21 10.11
N LEU A 89 -10.50 3.16 9.06
CA LEU A 89 -11.48 4.17 8.69
C LEU A 89 -12.89 3.60 8.82
N ASP A 90 -13.76 4.28 9.57
CA ASP A 90 -15.12 3.78 9.91
C ASP A 90 -16.16 3.98 8.79
N GLY A 91 -15.79 4.73 7.73
CA GLY A 91 -16.67 5.01 6.59
C GLY A 91 -17.68 6.13 6.83
N SER A 92 -17.55 6.88 7.92
CA SER A 92 -18.51 7.93 8.29
C SER A 92 -17.94 9.34 8.11
N ASN A 93 -16.75 9.60 8.64
CA ASN A 93 -16.11 10.92 8.62
C ASN A 93 -14.59 10.87 8.83
N ASP A 94 -14.00 9.69 8.80
CA ASP A 94 -12.56 9.49 8.95
C ASP A 94 -11.83 9.70 7.63
N TYR A 95 -10.81 10.54 7.64
CA TYR A 95 -9.91 10.78 6.52
C TYR A 95 -8.64 11.49 6.96
N VAL A 96 -7.58 11.39 6.17
CA VAL A 96 -6.41 12.25 6.28
C VAL A 96 -6.54 13.38 5.26
N GLN A 97 -6.31 14.61 5.71
CA GLN A 97 -6.22 15.79 4.85
C GLN A 97 -4.76 16.24 4.75
N VAL A 98 -4.25 16.28 3.55
CA VAL A 98 -2.95 16.85 3.21
C VAL A 98 -3.19 18.23 2.62
N ALA A 99 -2.57 19.25 3.21
CA ALA A 99 -2.64 20.60 2.67
C ALA A 99 -2.06 20.64 1.25
N ASP A 100 -2.59 21.54 0.45
CA ASP A 100 -2.06 21.75 -0.90
C ASP A 100 -0.58 22.11 -0.88
N ASP A 101 0.16 21.50 -1.80
CA ASP A 101 1.58 21.79 -2.06
C ASP A 101 1.84 21.73 -3.57
N ASN A 102 2.75 22.56 -4.05
CA ASN A 102 3.09 22.63 -5.47
C ASN A 102 3.64 21.31 -6.05
N ALA A 103 4.25 20.45 -5.21
CA ALA A 103 4.71 19.13 -5.64
C ALA A 103 3.54 18.20 -5.99
N LEU A 104 2.36 18.44 -5.42
CA LEU A 104 1.13 17.69 -5.68
C LEU A 104 0.32 18.22 -6.86
N ASP A 105 0.76 19.34 -7.49
CA ASP A 105 0.13 19.96 -8.66
C ASP A 105 0.52 19.28 -9.97
N ILE A 106 0.29 17.98 -10.02
CA ILE A 106 0.69 17.14 -11.16
C ILE A 106 -0.21 17.44 -12.37
N SER A 107 0.41 17.81 -13.49
CA SER A 107 -0.29 18.25 -14.71
C SER A 107 0.08 17.48 -15.97
N SER A 108 0.92 16.45 -15.88
CA SER A 108 1.38 15.70 -17.07
C SER A 108 1.10 14.22 -16.98
N SER A 109 1.58 13.59 -15.96
CA SER A 109 1.45 12.14 -15.73
C SER A 109 1.47 11.85 -14.23
N ILE A 110 0.77 10.83 -13.82
CA ILE A 110 0.65 10.45 -12.41
C ILE A 110 0.60 8.94 -12.25
N THR A 111 1.19 8.45 -11.17
CA THR A 111 0.90 7.14 -10.63
C THR A 111 0.48 7.30 -9.17
N VAL A 112 -0.60 6.65 -8.79
CA VAL A 112 -1.04 6.56 -7.38
C VAL A 112 -1.19 5.10 -7.02
N SER A 113 -0.67 4.71 -5.86
CA SER A 113 -0.84 3.37 -5.33
C SER A 113 -1.12 3.37 -3.83
N ALA A 114 -1.76 2.33 -3.36
CA ALA A 114 -2.01 2.08 -1.94
C ALA A 114 -2.27 0.58 -1.70
N TRP A 115 -2.06 0.14 -0.48
CA TRP A 115 -2.68 -1.08 0.04
C TRP A 115 -4.04 -0.72 0.64
N ILE A 116 -5.07 -1.50 0.32
CA ILE A 116 -6.42 -1.32 0.85
C ILE A 116 -6.98 -2.64 1.40
N TYR A 117 -7.73 -2.54 2.48
CA TYR A 117 -8.49 -3.65 3.08
C TYR A 117 -9.92 -3.17 3.31
N PRO A 118 -10.77 -3.16 2.28
CA PRO A 118 -12.15 -2.71 2.43
C PRO A 118 -12.95 -3.71 3.26
N THR A 119 -13.64 -3.26 4.29
CA THR A 119 -14.56 -4.10 5.08
C THR A 119 -16.00 -4.00 4.60
N ASN A 120 -16.34 -2.89 3.94
CA ASN A 120 -17.62 -2.67 3.28
C ASN A 120 -17.40 -1.86 2.00
N ILE A 121 -18.12 -2.16 0.93
CA ILE A 121 -18.06 -1.42 -0.35
C ILE A 121 -19.50 -1.10 -0.77
N ALA A 122 -20.09 -0.11 -0.15
CA ALA A 122 -21.48 0.25 -0.42
C ALA A 122 -21.64 1.56 -1.23
N ASN A 123 -20.76 2.56 -1.06
CA ASN A 123 -21.08 3.95 -1.37
C ASN A 123 -20.09 4.72 -2.26
N LYS A 124 -19.30 4.06 -3.11
CA LYS A 124 -18.28 4.76 -3.93
C LYS A 124 -17.14 5.32 -3.09
N ASP A 125 -16.53 4.49 -2.30
CA ASP A 125 -15.58 4.81 -1.25
C ASP A 125 -14.28 5.41 -1.81
N GLY A 126 -13.94 6.64 -1.39
CA GLY A 126 -12.73 7.34 -1.80
C GLY A 126 -11.48 6.71 -1.21
N ILE A 127 -10.56 6.26 -2.04
CA ILE A 127 -9.24 5.77 -1.59
C ILE A 127 -8.33 6.97 -1.39
N ILE A 128 -8.16 7.77 -2.42
CA ILE A 128 -7.39 9.01 -2.40
C ILE A 128 -7.92 9.97 -3.46
N SER A 129 -7.96 11.26 -3.15
CA SER A 129 -8.40 12.30 -4.09
C SER A 129 -7.64 13.59 -3.90
N LYS A 130 -7.48 14.37 -4.96
CA LYS A 130 -7.09 15.78 -4.92
C LYS A 130 -8.23 16.57 -5.57
N ARG A 131 -9.13 17.09 -4.75
CA ARG A 131 -10.31 17.81 -5.26
C ARG A 131 -11.02 18.62 -4.18
N THR A 132 -11.85 19.53 -4.65
CA THR A 132 -12.80 20.28 -3.81
C THR A 132 -14.24 19.86 -4.12
N SER A 133 -15.20 20.37 -3.32
CA SER A 133 -16.62 20.17 -3.56
C SER A 133 -17.14 20.86 -4.82
N THR A 134 -16.35 21.75 -5.43
CA THR A 134 -16.75 22.60 -6.58
C THR A 134 -16.30 22.07 -7.92
N GLU A 135 -15.63 20.91 -7.98
CA GLU A 135 -15.20 20.24 -9.23
C GLU A 135 -14.33 21.14 -10.11
N ASN A 136 -13.18 21.59 -9.56
CA ASN A 136 -12.25 22.46 -10.28
C ASN A 136 -11.47 21.71 -11.37
N SER A 137 -10.94 22.47 -12.31
CA SER A 137 -9.98 21.94 -13.28
C SER A 137 -8.80 21.30 -12.60
N GLY A 138 -8.44 20.09 -13.02
CA GLY A 138 -7.36 19.30 -12.45
C GLY A 138 -7.74 18.46 -11.23
N ASP A 139 -8.95 18.61 -10.69
CA ASP A 139 -9.44 17.70 -9.65
C ASP A 139 -9.43 16.25 -10.16
N TRP A 140 -9.02 15.33 -9.30
CA TRP A 140 -9.07 13.90 -9.57
C TRP A 140 -9.47 13.10 -8.34
N ALA A 141 -10.05 11.93 -8.56
CA ALA A 141 -10.39 11.00 -7.49
C ALA A 141 -10.15 9.54 -7.89
N PHE A 142 -9.42 8.81 -7.07
CA PHE A 142 -9.24 7.37 -7.13
C PHE A 142 -10.11 6.73 -6.04
N ARG A 143 -11.04 5.89 -6.46
CA ARG A 143 -12.06 5.34 -5.55
C ARG A 143 -12.54 3.95 -5.97
N LEU A 144 -13.29 3.31 -5.08
CA LEU A 144 -14.11 2.14 -5.41
C LEU A 144 -15.49 2.58 -5.96
N THR A 145 -16.04 1.78 -6.85
CA THR A 145 -17.46 1.89 -7.27
C THR A 145 -18.32 0.99 -6.37
N SER A 146 -19.66 1.16 -6.42
CA SER A 146 -20.58 0.23 -5.76
C SER A 146 -20.51 -1.23 -6.28
N ALA A 147 -19.84 -1.45 -7.41
CA ALA A 147 -19.53 -2.77 -7.94
C ALA A 147 -18.11 -3.23 -7.54
N ALA A 148 -17.53 -2.61 -6.52
CA ALA A 148 -16.19 -2.88 -6.01
C ALA A 148 -15.05 -2.74 -7.04
N LYS A 149 -15.25 -2.00 -8.11
CA LYS A 149 -14.20 -1.75 -9.11
C LYS A 149 -13.43 -0.49 -8.78
N LEU A 150 -12.13 -0.47 -9.07
CA LEU A 150 -11.33 0.74 -9.06
C LEU A 150 -11.87 1.73 -10.10
N LYS A 151 -11.88 3.00 -9.77
CA LYS A 151 -12.32 4.06 -10.66
C LYS A 151 -11.44 5.29 -10.51
N LEU A 152 -11.02 5.85 -11.65
CA LEU A 152 -10.41 7.17 -11.75
C LEU A 152 -11.44 8.14 -12.34
N LEU A 153 -11.54 9.32 -11.73
CA LEU A 153 -12.25 10.46 -12.25
C LEU A 153 -11.28 11.63 -12.39
N ILE A 154 -11.39 12.39 -13.45
CA ILE A 154 -10.63 13.63 -13.67
C ILE A 154 -11.60 14.71 -14.14
N TRP A 155 -11.45 15.93 -13.63
CA TRP A 155 -12.24 17.12 -14.01
C TRP A 155 -11.33 18.17 -14.62
N ASP A 156 -11.85 18.94 -15.55
CA ASP A 156 -11.16 20.07 -16.19
C ASP A 156 -11.90 21.42 -16.03
N GLY A 157 -12.74 21.52 -15.01
CA GLY A 157 -13.46 22.74 -14.65
C GLY A 157 -14.84 22.87 -15.25
N ASP A 158 -15.34 21.84 -15.93
CA ASP A 158 -16.75 21.74 -16.33
C ASP A 158 -17.52 20.71 -15.48
N ALA A 159 -18.84 20.68 -15.58
CA ALA A 159 -19.70 19.77 -14.84
C ALA A 159 -19.53 18.29 -15.23
N ASN A 160 -18.77 18.00 -16.28
CA ASN A 160 -18.54 16.65 -16.77
C ASN A 160 -17.15 16.19 -16.38
N ASN A 161 -17.03 14.98 -15.83
CA ASN A 161 -15.75 14.33 -15.58
C ASN A 161 -15.41 13.33 -16.67
N GLY A 162 -14.11 13.16 -16.93
CA GLY A 162 -13.58 11.98 -17.58
C GLY A 162 -13.50 10.86 -16.55
N SER A 163 -13.95 9.66 -16.88
CA SER A 163 -13.88 8.55 -15.94
C SER A 163 -13.63 7.21 -16.61
N THR A 164 -12.88 6.35 -15.90
CA THR A 164 -12.60 4.98 -16.33
C THR A 164 -12.52 4.07 -15.11
N SER A 165 -12.68 2.76 -15.32
CA SER A 165 -12.71 1.79 -14.23
C SER A 165 -11.93 0.53 -14.59
N SER A 166 -11.50 -0.20 -13.53
CA SER A 166 -10.93 -1.54 -13.65
C SER A 166 -11.93 -2.53 -14.25
N THR A 167 -11.40 -3.64 -14.74
CA THR A 167 -12.21 -4.76 -15.22
C THR A 167 -12.70 -5.60 -14.06
N ASN A 168 -11.79 -5.98 -13.16
CA ASN A 168 -12.08 -6.82 -12.02
C ASN A 168 -12.49 -6.00 -10.78
N ALA A 169 -13.24 -6.64 -9.90
CA ALA A 169 -13.65 -6.11 -8.62
C ALA A 169 -12.62 -6.43 -7.53
N ILE A 170 -12.56 -5.60 -6.51
CA ILE A 170 -11.78 -5.81 -5.29
C ILE A 170 -12.64 -6.62 -4.28
N SER A 171 -12.03 -7.57 -3.59
CA SER A 171 -12.70 -8.33 -2.53
C SER A 171 -12.69 -7.57 -1.21
N THR A 172 -13.76 -7.68 -0.42
CA THR A 172 -13.76 -7.22 0.98
C THR A 172 -12.95 -8.15 1.87
N ASN A 173 -12.49 -7.63 3.01
CA ASN A 173 -11.74 -8.37 4.03
C ASN A 173 -10.47 -9.04 3.51
N THR A 174 -9.82 -8.41 2.54
CA THR A 174 -8.57 -8.88 1.95
C THR A 174 -7.69 -7.71 1.60
N TRP A 175 -6.44 -7.71 2.07
CA TRP A 175 -5.46 -6.74 1.65
C TRP A 175 -5.18 -6.85 0.15
N THR A 176 -5.33 -5.76 -0.55
CA THR A 176 -5.13 -5.69 -2.00
C THR A 176 -4.30 -4.46 -2.34
N HIS A 177 -3.18 -4.66 -3.02
CA HIS A 177 -2.46 -3.52 -3.60
C HIS A 177 -3.20 -3.03 -4.84
N VAL A 178 -3.50 -1.74 -4.87
CA VAL A 178 -4.20 -1.09 -5.97
C VAL A 178 -3.37 0.08 -6.49
N ALA A 179 -3.36 0.24 -7.81
CA ALA A 179 -2.73 1.40 -8.41
C ALA A 179 -3.46 1.82 -9.70
N PHE A 180 -3.32 3.09 -10.03
CA PHE A 180 -3.55 3.58 -11.38
C PHE A 180 -2.36 4.38 -11.88
N THR A 181 -2.18 4.40 -13.19
CA THR A 181 -1.33 5.35 -13.90
C THR A 181 -2.17 6.13 -14.89
N HIS A 182 -1.87 7.42 -15.08
CA HIS A 182 -2.47 8.24 -16.14
C HIS A 182 -1.40 9.10 -16.81
N ASP A 183 -1.46 9.16 -18.13
CA ASP A 183 -0.57 9.96 -18.98
C ASP A 183 -1.41 10.88 -19.86
N ASN A 184 -1.32 12.18 -19.62
CA ASN A 184 -2.01 13.18 -20.42
C ASN A 184 -1.57 13.18 -21.90
N SER A 185 -0.29 12.86 -22.18
CA SER A 185 0.25 12.93 -23.54
C SER A 185 -0.37 11.90 -24.48
N THR A 186 -0.73 10.75 -23.93
CA THR A 186 -1.38 9.64 -24.66
C THR A 186 -2.84 9.46 -24.27
N ASN A 187 -3.34 10.23 -23.30
CA ASN A 187 -4.66 10.04 -22.68
C ASN A 187 -4.92 8.58 -22.26
N THR A 188 -3.89 7.94 -21.70
CA THR A 188 -3.94 6.54 -21.34
C THR A 188 -3.98 6.36 -19.83
N THR A 189 -4.99 5.67 -19.34
CA THR A 189 -5.12 5.24 -17.94
C THR A 189 -4.97 3.73 -17.86
N LYS A 190 -4.18 3.25 -16.89
CA LYS A 190 -4.08 1.83 -16.57
C LYS A 190 -4.40 1.60 -15.11
N PHE A 191 -5.06 0.49 -14.80
CA PHE A 191 -5.28 0.02 -13.45
C PHE A 191 -4.49 -1.26 -13.18
N TYR A 192 -3.98 -1.37 -11.95
CA TYR A 192 -3.24 -2.53 -11.49
C TYR A 192 -3.86 -3.04 -10.19
N ILE A 193 -4.01 -4.36 -10.09
CA ILE A 193 -4.47 -5.06 -8.91
C ILE A 193 -3.38 -6.08 -8.53
N ASN A 194 -2.86 -6.00 -7.32
CA ASN A 194 -1.73 -6.82 -6.84
C ASN A 194 -0.54 -6.81 -7.84
N GLY A 195 -0.20 -5.63 -8.34
CA GLY A 195 0.89 -5.42 -9.30
C GLY A 195 0.64 -5.96 -10.71
N SER A 196 -0.52 -6.55 -10.99
CA SER A 196 -0.87 -7.06 -12.32
C SER A 196 -1.75 -6.06 -13.06
N LEU A 197 -1.46 -5.82 -14.34
CA LEU A 197 -2.30 -4.97 -15.20
C LEU A 197 -3.71 -5.58 -15.30
N ASP A 198 -4.73 -4.80 -14.92
CA ASP A 198 -6.13 -5.19 -14.94
C ASP A 198 -6.91 -4.56 -16.09
N ALA A 199 -6.70 -3.28 -16.35
CA ALA A 199 -7.39 -2.57 -17.42
C ALA A 199 -6.51 -1.48 -18.03
N THR A 200 -6.74 -1.21 -19.32
CA THR A 200 -6.17 -0.07 -20.02
C THR A 200 -7.31 0.67 -20.76
N THR A 201 -7.38 1.98 -20.54
CA THR A 201 -8.31 2.86 -21.26
C THR A 201 -7.50 3.94 -21.96
N THR A 202 -7.77 4.16 -23.23
CA THR A 202 -7.22 5.25 -24.04
C THR A 202 -8.30 6.27 -24.38
N GLY A 203 -7.90 7.53 -24.62
CA GLY A 203 -8.84 8.57 -25.03
C GLY A 203 -9.76 9.05 -23.90
N LEU A 204 -9.29 9.07 -22.66
CA LEU A 204 -10.01 9.74 -21.58
C LEU A 204 -10.17 11.22 -21.94
N SER A 205 -11.40 11.74 -21.89
CA SER A 205 -11.73 13.07 -22.41
C SER A 205 -11.23 14.24 -21.58
N LYS A 206 -10.61 13.98 -20.44
CA LYS A 206 -10.13 14.98 -19.47
C LYS A 206 -8.69 14.71 -19.08
N ASN A 207 -7.94 15.80 -18.85
CA ASN A 207 -6.53 15.79 -18.50
C ASN A 207 -6.32 16.21 -17.05
N LEU A 208 -5.24 15.70 -16.44
CA LEU A 208 -4.73 16.28 -15.21
C LEU A 208 -4.31 17.74 -15.45
N ALA A 209 -4.58 18.57 -14.49
CA ALA A 209 -4.05 19.94 -14.39
C ALA A 209 -3.74 20.24 -12.94
N GLY A 210 -2.64 20.95 -12.67
CA GLY A 210 -2.33 21.39 -11.30
C GLY A 210 -3.46 22.29 -10.75
N ASN A 211 -3.77 22.14 -9.50
CA ASN A 211 -4.76 22.96 -8.79
C ASN A 211 -4.44 23.06 -7.30
N ASN A 212 -5.05 24.03 -6.64
CA ASN A 212 -4.84 24.32 -5.21
C ASN A 212 -5.82 23.54 -4.30
N SER A 213 -6.23 22.33 -4.71
CA SER A 213 -7.07 21.48 -3.88
C SER A 213 -6.23 20.66 -2.91
N ASN A 214 -6.72 20.44 -1.71
CA ASN A 214 -6.11 19.51 -0.76
C ASN A 214 -6.18 18.07 -1.29
N VAL A 215 -5.23 17.24 -0.87
CA VAL A 215 -5.31 15.79 -1.04
C VAL A 215 -6.03 15.18 0.18
N TYR A 216 -6.87 14.21 -0.08
CA TYR A 216 -7.60 13.46 0.95
C TYR A 216 -7.35 11.97 0.77
N ILE A 217 -7.01 11.29 1.87
CA ILE A 217 -6.86 9.83 1.92
C ILE A 217 -8.04 9.28 2.74
N GLY A 218 -8.77 8.31 2.18
CA GLY A 218 -9.96 7.76 2.80
C GLY A 218 -11.25 8.51 2.47
N TRP A 219 -11.18 9.53 1.63
CA TRP A 219 -12.35 10.31 1.22
C TRP A 219 -12.27 10.77 -0.25
N ASP A 220 -13.41 10.86 -0.93
CA ASP A 220 -13.52 11.37 -2.31
C ASP A 220 -13.40 12.92 -2.39
N GLY A 221 -13.30 13.64 -1.27
CA GLY A 221 -13.21 15.11 -1.26
C GLY A 221 -14.51 15.85 -1.60
N GLN A 222 -15.55 15.16 -2.02
CA GLN A 222 -16.86 15.75 -2.32
C GLN A 222 -17.81 15.65 -1.10
N GLN A 223 -18.69 16.62 -0.92
CA GLN A 223 -19.73 16.51 0.12
C GLN A 223 -20.59 15.24 -0.05
N GLY A 224 -20.86 14.54 1.06
CA GLY A 224 -21.68 13.32 1.14
C GLY A 224 -20.87 12.09 1.56
N ASP A 225 -21.52 10.95 1.58
CA ASP A 225 -21.12 9.68 2.19
C ASP A 225 -20.12 8.87 1.31
N LYS A 226 -18.97 9.47 0.97
CA LYS A 226 -17.96 8.82 0.12
C LYS A 226 -16.65 8.56 0.88
N PHE A 227 -16.80 8.21 2.14
CA PHE A 227 -15.70 7.82 2.99
C PHE A 227 -15.38 6.34 2.79
N PHE A 228 -14.09 6.00 2.87
CA PHE A 228 -13.64 4.63 2.80
C PHE A 228 -13.99 3.89 4.10
N THR A 229 -14.43 2.64 3.97
CA THR A 229 -14.71 1.78 5.13
C THR A 229 -13.74 0.61 5.14
N GLY A 230 -12.80 0.61 6.08
CA GLY A 230 -11.75 -0.39 6.20
C GLY A 230 -10.38 0.22 6.39
N LYS A 231 -9.32 -0.44 5.94
CA LYS A 231 -7.95 0.01 6.18
C LYS A 231 -7.26 0.46 4.90
N ILE A 232 -6.42 1.49 5.03
CA ILE A 232 -5.54 2.00 3.97
C ILE A 232 -4.12 2.10 4.51
N ASP A 233 -3.15 1.73 3.67
CA ASP A 233 -1.75 1.75 3.99
C ASP A 233 -0.88 2.02 2.76
N GLU A 234 0.39 2.41 2.99
CA GLU A 234 1.41 2.55 1.95
C GLU A 234 0.95 3.41 0.77
N VAL A 235 0.37 4.57 1.06
CA VAL A 235 -0.12 5.51 0.03
C VAL A 235 1.05 6.23 -0.61
N ARG A 236 1.13 6.15 -1.94
CA ARG A 236 2.22 6.73 -2.74
C ARG A 236 1.67 7.49 -3.93
N ILE A 237 2.22 8.67 -4.17
CA ILE A 237 1.94 9.51 -5.33
C ILE A 237 3.25 9.78 -6.05
N TRP A 238 3.27 9.54 -7.37
CA TRP A 238 4.40 9.77 -8.25
C TRP A 238 3.99 10.73 -9.36
N ASP A 239 4.89 11.60 -9.79
CA ASP A 239 4.65 12.54 -10.89
C ASP A 239 5.04 11.96 -12.27
N ASP A 240 5.14 10.64 -12.37
CA ASP A 240 5.43 9.90 -13.60
C ASP A 240 4.48 8.70 -13.81
N VAL A 241 4.60 8.07 -14.98
CA VAL A 241 3.94 6.79 -15.29
C VAL A 241 4.85 5.64 -14.90
N ARG A 242 4.57 5.00 -13.75
CA ARG A 242 5.31 3.80 -13.35
C ARG A 242 4.95 2.62 -14.24
N THR A 243 5.95 1.85 -14.61
CA THR A 243 5.77 0.56 -15.30
C THR A 243 5.20 -0.50 -14.35
N GLN A 244 4.63 -1.57 -14.90
CA GLN A 244 4.19 -2.70 -14.09
C GLN A 244 5.31 -3.29 -13.24
N ALA A 245 6.53 -3.38 -13.78
CA ALA A 245 7.68 -3.90 -13.06
C ALA A 245 8.03 -3.03 -11.85
N GLU A 246 8.06 -1.70 -12.02
CA GLU A 246 8.33 -0.77 -10.92
C GLU A 246 7.24 -0.80 -9.84
N ILE A 247 5.96 -0.94 -10.23
CA ILE A 247 4.86 -1.14 -9.27
C ILE A 247 5.07 -2.44 -8.49
N GLN A 248 5.39 -3.55 -9.17
CA GLN A 248 5.65 -4.86 -8.56
C GLN A 248 6.88 -4.84 -7.65
N ASP A 249 7.95 -4.17 -8.07
CA ASP A 249 9.20 -4.11 -7.31
C ASP A 249 9.07 -3.27 -6.03
N ASN A 250 8.15 -2.31 -6.01
CA ASN A 250 7.99 -1.38 -4.90
C ASN A 250 6.81 -1.73 -3.97
N MET A 251 5.77 -2.44 -4.44
CA MET A 251 4.55 -2.61 -3.67
C MET A 251 4.71 -3.31 -2.32
N TYR A 252 5.81 -4.07 -2.13
CA TYR A 252 6.13 -4.76 -0.87
C TYR A 252 7.33 -4.16 -0.13
N LYS A 253 7.85 -3.02 -0.59
CA LYS A 253 9.01 -2.38 0.05
C LYS A 253 8.55 -1.13 0.76
N GLU A 254 9.01 -0.93 1.96
CA GLU A 254 9.03 0.39 2.56
C GLU A 254 10.02 1.26 1.78
N LEU A 255 9.58 2.43 1.34
CA LEU A 255 10.39 3.36 0.59
C LEU A 255 11.16 4.28 1.54
N VAL A 256 12.27 4.84 1.04
CA VAL A 256 13.10 5.76 1.83
C VAL A 256 12.58 7.21 1.74
N GLY A 257 11.73 7.49 0.74
CA GLY A 257 11.14 8.81 0.50
C GLY A 257 11.94 9.70 -0.46
N ASN A 258 13.11 9.25 -0.93
CA ASN A 258 13.95 10.00 -1.87
C ASN A 258 13.98 9.39 -3.28
N GLU A 259 13.05 8.50 -3.59
CA GLU A 259 12.94 7.88 -4.90
C GLU A 259 12.57 8.93 -5.94
N SER A 260 13.20 8.83 -7.13
CA SER A 260 12.94 9.77 -8.23
C SER A 260 11.46 9.77 -8.60
N ASN A 261 10.88 10.97 -8.72
CA ASN A 261 9.48 11.23 -9.07
C ASN A 261 8.45 10.81 -8.00
N LEU A 262 8.87 10.37 -6.82
CA LEU A 262 7.99 10.19 -5.67
C LEU A 262 7.71 11.56 -5.05
N VAL A 263 6.46 11.99 -5.03
CA VAL A 263 6.05 13.33 -4.56
C VAL A 263 5.24 13.30 -3.27
N ALA A 264 4.74 12.14 -2.86
CA ALA A 264 4.19 11.92 -1.53
C ALA A 264 4.22 10.44 -1.14
N TYR A 265 4.55 10.16 0.11
CA TYR A 265 4.57 8.81 0.66
C TYR A 265 4.12 8.79 2.12
N TYR A 266 3.06 8.06 2.41
CA TYR A 266 2.48 7.87 3.73
C TYR A 266 2.44 6.38 4.05
N ASN A 267 3.31 5.92 4.96
CA ASN A 267 3.34 4.53 5.44
C ASN A 267 2.56 4.31 6.75
N PHE A 268 2.02 5.39 7.34
CA PHE A 268 1.23 5.40 8.58
C PHE A 268 1.88 4.73 9.79
N ASN A 269 3.18 4.47 9.76
CA ASN A 269 3.94 3.82 10.82
C ASN A 269 4.20 4.72 12.04
N ASP A 270 3.68 5.95 12.05
CA ASP A 270 3.69 6.84 13.22
C ASP A 270 2.95 6.23 14.44
N GLY A 271 1.95 5.40 14.20
CA GLY A 271 1.25 4.57 15.17
C GLY A 271 0.50 5.32 16.28
N ARG A 272 0.60 6.65 16.36
CA ARG A 272 -0.02 7.49 17.38
C ARG A 272 -0.20 8.92 16.90
N GLY A 273 -1.20 9.59 17.46
CA GLY A 273 -1.44 11.02 17.21
C GLY A 273 -2.54 11.26 16.19
N THR A 274 -2.63 12.53 15.73
CA THR A 274 -3.63 13.02 14.79
C THR A 274 -3.00 13.55 13.50
N SER A 275 -1.72 13.27 13.28
CA SER A 275 -0.98 13.65 12.08
C SER A 275 -0.13 12.47 11.62
N THR A 276 0.09 12.39 10.33
CA THR A 276 1.05 11.47 9.69
C THR A 276 2.07 12.29 8.91
N LEU A 277 3.27 11.75 8.78
CA LEU A 277 4.36 12.40 8.06
C LEU A 277 4.33 12.01 6.58
N ASP A 278 4.58 13.00 5.73
CA ASP A 278 5.03 12.74 4.36
C ASP A 278 6.52 12.41 4.41
N LEU A 279 6.90 11.22 3.99
CA LEU A 279 8.28 10.73 4.04
C LEU A 279 9.13 11.25 2.88
N THR A 280 8.58 12.02 1.92
CA THR A 280 9.32 12.58 0.78
C THR A 280 9.97 13.92 1.09
N SER A 281 9.71 14.53 2.22
CA SER A 281 10.19 15.88 2.63
C SER A 281 11.59 15.89 3.26
#